data_571f7e2a39d221bce2fe8d3cb1830315
#
_entry.id   571f7e2a39d221bce2fe8d3cb1830315
#
_cell.length_a   1.000
_cell.length_b   1.000
_cell.length_c   1.000
_cell.angle_alpha   90.00
_cell.angle_beta   90.00
_cell.angle_gamma   90.00
#
_symmetry.space_group_name_H-M   'P 1'
#
loop_
_entity.id
_entity.type
_entity.pdbx_description
1 polymer ?
#
loop_
_entity_poly.entity_id
_entity_poly.type
_entity_poly.pdbx_seq_one_letter_code
_entity_poly.pdbx_strand_id
1 'polypeptide(L)'
;MNHAFREIIEDCPVIATVKDMESLEKSFETDSQIIFILFGDICNISEIVERVKTEGRIAMVHLDLVSGFDGREIAVDFIRHNTRADGIISTKTAQINRAKE
;
A
#
# COMPACT_ATOMS: atom_id res chain seq x y z
N MET A 1 -1.87 -2.75 -10.92
CA MET A 1 -2.89 -3.27 -9.99
C MET A 1 -3.50 -4.53 -10.55
N ASN A 2 -3.89 -5.41 -9.68
CA ASN A 2 -4.43 -6.69 -10.11
C ASN A 2 -5.95 -6.64 -10.32
N HIS A 3 -6.50 -7.70 -10.89
CA HIS A 3 -7.91 -7.81 -11.21
C HIS A 3 -8.80 -7.83 -9.95
N ALA A 4 -8.33 -8.48 -8.88
CA ALA A 4 -9.09 -8.55 -7.63
C ALA A 4 -9.28 -7.17 -6.99
N PHE A 5 -8.28 -6.30 -7.09
CA PHE A 5 -8.39 -4.93 -6.60
C PHE A 5 -9.52 -4.19 -7.32
N ARG A 6 -9.60 -4.33 -8.64
CA ARG A 6 -10.63 -3.66 -9.43
C ARG A 6 -12.03 -4.15 -9.06
N GLU A 7 -12.20 -5.44 -8.89
CA GLU A 7 -13.50 -6.02 -8.50
C GLU A 7 -13.95 -5.51 -7.14
N ILE A 8 -13.04 -5.44 -6.18
CA ILE A 8 -13.36 -4.96 -4.84
C ILE A 8 -13.79 -3.50 -4.88
N ILE A 9 -13.12 -2.67 -5.67
CA ILE A 9 -13.47 -1.25 -5.80
C ILE A 9 -14.86 -1.08 -6.40
N GLU A 10 -15.21 -1.87 -7.40
CA GLU A 10 -16.52 -1.79 -8.05
C GLU A 10 -17.65 -2.25 -7.16
N ASP A 11 -17.37 -3.14 -6.20
CA ASP A 11 -18.37 -3.75 -5.31
C ASP A 11 -18.43 -3.11 -3.93
N CYS A 12 -18.36 -1.80 -3.84
CA CYS A 12 -18.46 -1.04 -2.58
C CYS A 12 -17.36 -1.39 -1.59
N PRO A 13 -16.14 -0.98 -1.85
CA PRO A 13 -15.01 -1.30 -1.00
C PRO A 13 -15.11 -0.62 0.36
N VAL A 14 -14.70 -1.34 1.40
CA VAL A 14 -14.44 -0.76 2.71
C VAL A 14 -12.94 -0.53 2.77
N ILE A 15 -12.54 0.71 2.94
CA ILE A 15 -11.13 1.12 2.91
C ILE A 15 -10.74 1.65 4.28
N ALA A 16 -9.61 1.18 4.79
CA ALA A 16 -9.02 1.73 6.01
C ALA A 16 -7.72 2.43 5.67
N THR A 17 -7.49 3.60 6.25
CA THR A 17 -6.20 4.28 6.19
C THR A 17 -5.50 4.08 7.51
N VAL A 18 -4.24 3.66 7.50
CA VAL A 18 -3.50 3.37 8.71
C VAL A 18 -2.22 4.21 8.74
N LYS A 19 -1.93 4.82 9.87
CA LYS A 19 -0.80 5.74 10.02
C LYS A 19 0.19 5.30 11.10
N ASP A 20 -0.05 4.16 11.73
CA ASP A 20 0.87 3.54 12.69
C ASP A 20 0.48 2.07 12.86
N MET A 21 1.28 1.31 13.61
CA MET A 21 1.02 -0.11 13.82
C MET A 21 -0.26 -0.34 14.61
N GLU A 22 -0.60 0.56 15.52
CA GLU A 22 -1.82 0.43 16.30
C GLU A 22 -3.06 0.53 15.41
N SER A 23 -3.11 1.55 14.54
CA SER A 23 -4.24 1.69 13.62
C SER A 23 -4.28 0.54 12.61
N LEU A 24 -3.13 0.04 12.20
CA LEU A 24 -3.06 -1.12 11.32
C LEU A 24 -3.71 -2.34 11.96
N GLU A 25 -3.32 -2.68 13.18
CA GLU A 25 -3.90 -3.86 13.86
C GLU A 25 -5.39 -3.68 14.11
N LYS A 26 -5.83 -2.47 14.44
CA LYS A 26 -7.26 -2.18 14.62
C LYS A 26 -8.04 -2.35 13.33
N SER A 27 -7.44 -2.04 12.19
CA SER A 27 -8.13 -2.16 10.91
C SER A 27 -8.53 -3.61 10.60
N PHE A 28 -7.81 -4.58 11.14
CA PHE A 28 -8.11 -5.99 10.92
C PHE A 28 -9.34 -6.46 11.70
N GLU A 29 -9.81 -5.67 12.65
CA GLU A 29 -11.05 -5.94 13.38
C GLU A 29 -12.28 -5.48 12.61
N THR A 30 -12.08 -4.79 11.50
CA THR A 30 -13.14 -4.28 10.63
C THR A 30 -13.24 -5.13 9.37
N ASP A 31 -14.25 -4.84 8.55
CA ASP A 31 -14.43 -5.50 7.25
C ASP A 31 -13.62 -4.82 6.14
N SER A 32 -12.60 -4.04 6.49
CA SER A 32 -11.78 -3.32 5.50
C SER A 32 -11.08 -4.28 4.56
N GLN A 33 -11.36 -4.17 3.29
CA GLN A 33 -10.78 -5.01 2.24
C GLN A 33 -9.48 -4.42 1.72
N ILE A 34 -9.37 -3.10 1.74
CA ILE A 34 -8.24 -2.36 1.23
C ILE A 34 -7.62 -1.57 2.36
N ILE A 35 -6.32 -1.71 2.55
CA ILE A 35 -5.57 -0.99 3.57
C ILE A 35 -4.63 0.00 2.87
N PHE A 36 -4.83 1.29 3.12
CA PHE A 36 -3.94 2.34 2.65
C PHE A 36 -2.87 2.60 3.72
N ILE A 37 -1.63 2.24 3.40
CA ILE A 37 -0.51 2.34 4.33
C ILE A 37 0.12 3.73 4.20
N LEU A 38 -0.01 4.54 5.25
CA LEU A 38 0.44 5.93 5.28
C LEU A 38 1.63 6.14 6.22
N PHE A 39 2.41 5.09 6.50
CA PHE A 39 3.51 5.17 7.45
C PHE A 39 4.58 4.13 7.11
N GLY A 40 5.65 4.17 7.88
CA GLY A 40 6.74 3.23 7.72
C GLY A 40 7.94 3.89 7.04
N ASP A 41 8.95 3.09 6.79
CA ASP A 41 10.17 3.54 6.12
C ASP A 41 10.70 2.42 5.23
N ILE A 42 11.78 2.72 4.52
CA ILE A 42 12.37 1.77 3.58
C ILE A 42 12.82 0.46 4.28
N CYS A 43 13.10 0.54 5.57
CA CYS A 43 13.57 -0.63 6.32
C CYS A 43 12.44 -1.56 6.74
N ASN A 44 11.23 -1.04 6.97
CA ASN A 44 10.14 -1.85 7.51
C ASN A 44 8.91 -1.96 6.61
N ILE A 45 8.87 -1.27 5.47
CA ILE A 45 7.70 -1.27 4.62
C ILE A 45 7.32 -2.68 4.12
N SER A 46 8.32 -3.52 3.85
CA SER A 46 8.06 -4.88 3.41
C SER A 46 7.32 -5.69 4.48
N GLU A 47 7.71 -5.54 5.74
CA GLU A 47 7.07 -6.23 6.85
C GLU A 47 5.64 -5.73 7.07
N ILE A 48 5.43 -4.42 6.93
CA ILE A 48 4.10 -3.83 7.07
C ILE A 48 3.17 -4.39 5.98
N VAL A 49 3.64 -4.42 4.73
CA VAL A 49 2.88 -4.97 3.61
C VAL A 49 2.56 -6.45 3.86
N GLU A 50 3.55 -7.23 4.31
CA GLU A 50 3.33 -8.64 4.60
C GLU A 50 2.27 -8.85 5.69
N ARG A 51 2.25 -7.99 6.69
CA ARG A 51 1.23 -8.06 7.74
C ARG A 51 -0.17 -7.91 7.15
N VAL A 52 -0.34 -6.95 6.23
CA VAL A 52 -1.61 -6.74 5.54
C VAL A 52 -1.98 -7.95 4.68
N LYS A 53 -1.03 -8.46 3.91
CA LYS A 53 -1.27 -9.58 3.00
C LYS A 53 -1.58 -10.87 3.76
N THR A 54 -0.94 -11.07 4.91
CA THR A 54 -1.20 -12.24 5.75
C THR A 54 -2.66 -12.26 6.23
N GLU A 55 -3.26 -11.10 6.44
CA GLU A 55 -4.67 -10.99 6.81
C GLU A 55 -5.61 -11.07 5.60
N GLY A 56 -5.08 -11.30 4.41
CA GLY A 56 -5.89 -11.45 3.20
C GLY A 56 -6.43 -10.14 2.66
N ARG A 57 -5.83 -9.00 3.04
CA ARG A 57 -6.29 -7.68 2.62
C ARG A 57 -5.45 -7.17 1.45
N ILE A 58 -5.97 -6.16 0.77
CA ILE A 58 -5.26 -5.49 -0.31
C ILE A 58 -4.40 -4.39 0.29
N ALA A 59 -3.11 -4.37 -0.05
CA ALA A 59 -2.14 -3.42 0.48
C ALA A 59 -1.82 -2.36 -0.55
N MET A 60 -2.15 -1.09 -0.25
CA MET A 60 -1.80 0.07 -1.06
C MET A 60 -0.83 0.93 -0.27
N VAL A 61 0.34 1.22 -0.83
CA VAL A 61 1.38 1.99 -0.15
C VAL A 61 1.35 3.43 -0.64
N HIS A 62 1.23 4.38 0.29
CA HIS A 62 1.31 5.81 -0.05
C HIS A 62 2.78 6.21 -0.07
N LEU A 63 3.32 6.27 -1.28
CA LEU A 63 4.76 6.39 -1.50
C LEU A 63 5.36 7.66 -0.88
N ASP A 64 4.62 8.77 -0.94
CA ASP A 64 5.11 10.05 -0.43
C ASP A 64 5.20 10.09 1.10
N LEU A 65 4.55 9.17 1.79
CA LEU A 65 4.50 9.14 3.25
C LEU A 65 5.37 8.05 3.88
N VAL A 66 6.06 7.25 3.05
CA VAL A 66 7.02 6.27 3.54
C VAL A 66 8.41 6.91 3.53
N SER A 67 9.03 6.95 4.71
CA SER A 67 10.33 7.60 4.88
C SER A 67 11.45 6.86 4.13
N GLY A 68 12.36 7.62 3.56
CA GLY A 68 13.53 7.08 2.87
C GLY A 68 13.39 7.01 1.36
N PHE A 69 12.20 7.21 0.81
CA PHE A 69 12.01 7.18 -0.63
C PHE A 69 12.15 8.55 -1.29
N ASP A 70 11.84 9.62 -0.55
CA ASP A 70 12.01 11.01 -1.00
C ASP A 70 11.36 11.33 -2.35
N GLY A 71 10.29 10.61 -2.68
CA GLY A 71 9.58 10.84 -3.92
C GLY A 71 10.30 10.42 -5.18
N ARG A 72 11.33 9.61 -5.10
CA ARG A 72 12.09 9.15 -6.27
C ARG A 72 11.36 8.03 -7.00
N GLU A 73 11.52 8.00 -8.33
CA GLU A 73 10.96 6.94 -9.15
C GLU A 73 11.45 5.55 -8.74
N ILE A 74 12.70 5.45 -8.28
CA ILE A 74 13.27 4.17 -7.85
C ILE A 74 12.47 3.57 -6.68
N ALA A 75 11.75 4.39 -5.91
CA ALA A 75 10.92 3.91 -4.83
C ALA A 75 9.79 3.01 -5.33
N VAL A 76 9.24 3.31 -6.52
CA VAL A 76 8.22 2.47 -7.15
C VAL A 76 8.80 1.08 -7.43
N ASP A 77 10.00 1.05 -7.98
CA ASP A 77 10.67 -0.21 -8.29
C ASP A 77 10.98 -1.00 -7.02
N PHE A 78 11.39 -0.30 -5.95
CA PHE A 78 11.65 -0.95 -4.68
C PHE A 78 10.40 -1.64 -4.14
N ILE A 79 9.27 -0.94 -4.13
CA ILE A 79 8.01 -1.51 -3.64
C ILE A 79 7.61 -2.71 -4.50
N ARG A 80 7.71 -2.58 -5.82
CA ARG A 80 7.34 -3.64 -6.75
C ARG A 80 8.16 -4.91 -6.56
N HIS A 81 9.47 -4.77 -6.35
CA HIS A 81 10.39 -5.91 -6.32
C HIS A 81 10.62 -6.47 -4.92
N ASN A 82 10.37 -5.70 -3.88
CA ASN A 82 10.71 -6.09 -2.51
C ASN A 82 9.52 -6.24 -1.58
N THR A 83 8.30 -6.00 -2.07
CA THR A 83 7.09 -6.17 -1.27
C THR A 83 6.00 -6.85 -2.09
N ARG A 84 4.96 -7.32 -1.39
CA ARG A 84 3.76 -7.86 -2.05
C ARG A 84 2.64 -6.84 -2.14
N ALA A 85 2.96 -5.54 -2.13
CA ALA A 85 1.94 -4.50 -2.25
C ALA A 85 1.18 -4.66 -3.56
N ASP A 86 -0.12 -4.43 -3.50
CA ASP A 86 -1.00 -4.54 -4.68
C ASP A 86 -0.94 -3.28 -5.54
N GLY A 87 -0.52 -2.17 -4.98
CA GLY A 87 -0.37 -0.93 -5.72
C GLY A 87 0.22 0.17 -4.87
N ILE A 88 0.40 1.33 -5.49
CA ILE A 88 0.92 2.50 -4.82
C ILE A 88 -0.02 3.69 -5.01
N ILE A 89 0.09 4.65 -4.11
CA ILE A 89 -0.59 5.94 -4.19
C ILE A 89 0.50 7.00 -4.18
N SER A 90 0.46 7.93 -5.13
CA SER A 90 1.42 9.03 -5.18
C SER A 90 0.78 10.23 -5.85
N THR A 91 1.17 11.42 -5.41
CA THR A 91 0.75 12.66 -6.07
C THR A 91 1.69 13.03 -7.22
N LYS A 92 2.77 12.28 -7.42
CA LYS A 92 3.77 12.60 -8.45
C LYS A 92 3.50 11.78 -9.71
N THR A 93 3.24 12.48 -10.81
CA THR A 93 2.86 11.87 -12.08
C THR A 93 3.88 10.84 -12.59
N ALA A 94 5.16 11.14 -12.48
CA ALA A 94 6.20 10.22 -12.93
C ALA A 94 6.16 8.87 -12.18
N GLN A 95 5.91 8.91 -10.89
CA GLN A 95 5.80 7.69 -10.09
C GLN A 95 4.56 6.88 -10.44
N ILE A 96 3.44 7.55 -10.68
CA ILE A 96 2.21 6.89 -11.09
C ILE A 96 2.39 6.19 -12.43
N ASN A 97 3.00 6.87 -13.41
CA ASN A 97 3.24 6.30 -14.72
C ASN A 97 4.17 5.08 -14.65
N ARG A 98 5.20 5.15 -13.81
CA ARG A 98 6.13 4.03 -13.62
C ARG A 98 5.44 2.83 -12.99
N ALA A 99 4.49 3.05 -12.09
CA ALA A 99 3.75 1.96 -11.45
C ALA A 99 2.90 1.18 -12.46
N LYS A 100 2.47 1.82 -13.55
CA LYS A 100 1.68 1.18 -14.60
C LYS A 100 2.50 0.30 -15.53
N GLU A 101 3.79 0.51 -15.56
CA GLU A 101 4.69 -0.30 -16.39
C GLU A 101 4.85 -1.70 -15.78
#